data_098ca207b064e80a5d8cd180e70a80d4
#
_entry.id   098ca207b064e80a5d8cd180e70a80d4
#
_cell.length_a   1.000
_cell.length_b   1.000
_cell.length_c   1.000
_cell.angle_alpha   90.00
_cell.angle_beta   90.00
_cell.angle_gamma   90.00
#
_symmetry.space_group_name_H-M   'P 1'
#
loop_
_entity.id
_entity.type
_entity.pdbx_description
1 polymer ?
#
loop_
_entity_poly.entity_id
_entity_poly.type
_entity_poly.pdbx_seq_one_letter_code
_entity_poly.pdbx_strand_id
1 'polypeptide(L)'
;MSVFEIMFSPTGGTKKVSNVFTKAFAPESTVIDLLKKDQDFSACSFAKEDVCIVSVPSYGGRVPAPAVERLAQMKGNGAAAILVVVYGNRDFDDTFAELQDTLAAAGFACMAGIAAIAEHSIMRQFAAGDEEQLRRFAEEVRKKLQGQAEQKARSEMEHPAGAGSQVKADNPVKPDGFVLPGNRPYRKYGGVPMKPQAGKACIRC
;
A
#
# COMPACT_ATOMS: atom_id res chain seq x y z
N MET A 1 -12.18 -14.13 -2.04
CA MET A 1 -10.89 -13.42 -2.00
C MET A 1 -10.71 -12.73 -3.33
N SER A 2 -10.83 -11.42 -3.35
CA SER A 2 -10.54 -10.58 -4.51
C SER A 2 -9.22 -9.84 -4.29
N VAL A 3 -8.52 -9.49 -5.37
CA VAL A 3 -7.29 -8.71 -5.30
C VAL A 3 -7.55 -7.32 -5.85
N PHE A 4 -7.15 -6.31 -5.09
CA PHE A 4 -7.29 -4.91 -5.47
C PHE A 4 -5.91 -4.26 -5.62
N GLU A 5 -5.69 -3.56 -6.72
CA GLU A 5 -4.51 -2.74 -6.96
C GLU A 5 -4.86 -1.28 -6.74
N ILE A 6 -4.48 -0.75 -5.58
CA ILE A 6 -4.75 0.65 -5.17
C ILE A 6 -3.48 1.45 -5.42
N MET A 7 -3.50 2.44 -6.30
CA MET A 7 -2.27 3.13 -6.65
C MET A 7 -2.41 4.65 -6.78
N PHE A 8 -1.34 5.35 -6.40
CA PHE A 8 -1.13 6.76 -6.67
C PHE A 8 0.10 6.93 -7.56
N SER A 9 -0.10 7.27 -8.84
CA SER A 9 1.00 7.29 -9.82
C SER A 9 0.92 8.46 -10.81
N PRO A 10 1.22 9.71 -10.38
CA PRO A 10 1.09 10.89 -11.24
C PRO A 10 1.92 10.86 -12.52
N THR A 11 3.10 10.24 -12.49
CA THR A 11 4.05 10.20 -13.62
C THR A 11 4.18 8.81 -14.26
N GLY A 12 3.45 7.82 -13.78
CA GLY A 12 3.46 6.45 -14.31
C GLY A 12 4.55 5.53 -13.73
N GLY A 13 5.55 6.04 -13.02
CA GLY A 13 6.62 5.22 -12.43
C GLY A 13 6.11 4.21 -11.40
N THR A 14 5.33 4.68 -10.44
CA THR A 14 4.70 3.80 -9.43
C THR A 14 3.78 2.76 -10.08
N LYS A 15 3.02 3.15 -11.12
CA LYS A 15 2.15 2.22 -11.87
C LYS A 15 2.92 1.09 -12.52
N LYS A 16 4.11 1.37 -13.11
CA LYS A 16 4.95 0.31 -13.69
C LYS A 16 5.36 -0.73 -12.64
N VAL A 17 5.85 -0.27 -11.49
CA VAL A 17 6.25 -1.15 -10.38
C VAL A 17 5.05 -1.92 -9.83
N SER A 18 3.95 -1.22 -9.55
CA SER A 18 2.70 -1.81 -9.06
C SER A 18 2.21 -2.93 -9.97
N ASN A 19 2.12 -2.68 -11.27
CA ASN A 19 1.67 -3.67 -12.25
C ASN A 19 2.55 -4.91 -12.30
N VAL A 20 3.89 -4.76 -12.19
CA VAL A 20 4.81 -5.92 -12.17
C VAL A 20 4.54 -6.77 -10.93
N PHE A 21 4.43 -6.14 -9.77
CA PHE A 21 4.16 -6.83 -8.51
C PHE A 21 2.77 -7.49 -8.54
N THR A 22 1.73 -6.74 -8.89
CA THR A 22 0.35 -7.22 -8.86
C THR A 22 0.14 -8.39 -9.81
N LYS A 23 0.67 -8.33 -11.05
CA LYS A 23 0.59 -9.43 -12.02
C LYS A 23 1.33 -10.69 -11.56
N ALA A 24 2.43 -10.55 -10.83
CA ALA A 24 3.13 -11.68 -10.26
C ALA A 24 2.39 -12.28 -9.05
N PHE A 25 1.69 -11.42 -8.29
CA PHE A 25 0.90 -11.84 -7.14
C PHE A 25 -0.42 -12.52 -7.54
N ALA A 26 -1.17 -11.92 -8.46
CA ALA A 26 -2.45 -12.44 -8.94
C ALA A 26 -2.64 -12.13 -10.44
N PRO A 27 -3.22 -13.07 -11.22
CA PRO A 27 -3.46 -12.86 -12.65
C PRO A 27 -4.53 -11.79 -12.91
N GLU A 28 -5.48 -11.65 -11.98
CA GLU A 28 -6.58 -10.69 -12.07
C GLU A 28 -6.63 -9.82 -10.83
N SER A 29 -6.88 -8.52 -11.01
CA SER A 29 -7.05 -7.55 -9.96
C SER A 29 -7.98 -6.42 -10.38
N THR A 30 -8.68 -5.84 -9.41
CA THR A 30 -9.46 -4.62 -9.62
C THR A 30 -8.60 -3.40 -9.32
N VAL A 31 -8.47 -2.51 -10.29
CA VAL A 31 -7.64 -1.29 -10.16
C VAL A 31 -8.43 -0.15 -9.56
N ILE A 32 -7.90 0.45 -8.49
CA ILE A 32 -8.39 1.69 -7.88
C ILE A 32 -7.30 2.76 -8.04
N ASP A 33 -7.57 3.72 -8.92
CA ASP A 33 -6.63 4.81 -9.19
C ASP A 33 -6.91 6.00 -8.28
N LEU A 34 -5.99 6.24 -7.36
CA LEU A 34 -6.08 7.36 -6.41
C LEU A 34 -5.92 8.74 -7.07
N LEU A 35 -5.64 8.84 -8.37
CA LEU A 35 -5.63 10.12 -9.09
C LEU A 35 -7.01 10.59 -9.53
N LYS A 36 -7.98 9.69 -9.59
CA LYS A 36 -9.35 10.04 -10.01
C LYS A 36 -9.99 10.98 -8.98
N LYS A 37 -10.21 12.23 -9.40
CA LYS A 37 -10.76 13.29 -8.52
C LYS A 37 -12.26 13.10 -8.25
N ASP A 38 -12.98 12.53 -9.21
CA ASP A 38 -14.44 12.37 -9.17
C ASP A 38 -14.87 11.03 -8.56
N GLN A 39 -13.92 10.24 -8.04
CA GLN A 39 -14.21 8.97 -7.38
C GLN A 39 -14.50 9.18 -5.90
N ASP A 40 -15.62 8.64 -5.42
CA ASP A 40 -15.92 8.57 -3.99
C ASP A 40 -15.14 7.40 -3.36
N PHE A 41 -14.06 7.72 -2.66
CA PHE A 41 -13.23 6.72 -1.99
C PHE A 41 -13.88 6.21 -0.69
N SER A 42 -14.86 6.90 -0.13
CA SER A 42 -15.61 6.44 1.05
C SER A 42 -16.53 5.25 0.73
N ALA A 43 -16.88 5.08 -0.54
CA ALA A 43 -17.63 3.94 -1.05
C ALA A 43 -16.75 2.68 -1.22
N CYS A 44 -15.41 2.83 -1.19
CA CYS A 44 -14.50 1.69 -1.28
C CYS A 44 -14.48 0.94 0.06
N SER A 45 -15.10 -0.23 0.06
CA SER A 45 -15.20 -1.12 1.22
C SER A 45 -14.75 -2.52 0.83
N PHE A 46 -13.87 -3.11 1.61
CA PHE A 46 -13.24 -4.41 1.32
C PHE A 46 -13.73 -5.46 2.31
N ALA A 47 -13.72 -6.70 1.89
CA ALA A 47 -14.00 -7.83 2.76
C ALA A 47 -12.70 -8.30 3.44
N LYS A 48 -12.81 -8.94 4.59
CA LYS A 48 -11.67 -9.45 5.36
C LYS A 48 -10.80 -10.44 4.57
N GLU A 49 -11.40 -11.14 3.62
CA GLU A 49 -10.75 -12.12 2.75
C GLU A 49 -10.05 -11.49 1.54
N ASP A 50 -10.22 -10.18 1.34
CA ASP A 50 -9.63 -9.50 0.20
C ASP A 50 -8.17 -9.10 0.48
N VAL A 51 -7.41 -8.96 -0.61
CA VAL A 51 -6.02 -8.50 -0.57
C VAL A 51 -5.90 -7.21 -1.35
N CYS A 52 -5.37 -6.18 -0.70
CA CYS A 52 -5.16 -4.86 -1.27
C CYS A 52 -3.66 -4.60 -1.44
N ILE A 53 -3.20 -4.44 -2.67
CA ILE A 53 -1.83 -4.02 -2.99
C ILE A 53 -1.85 -2.51 -3.13
N VAL A 54 -1.24 -1.81 -2.15
CA VAL A 54 -1.29 -0.35 -2.06
C VAL A 54 0.06 0.23 -2.45
N SER A 55 0.10 0.92 -3.60
CA SER A 55 1.32 1.41 -4.22
C SER A 55 1.36 2.93 -4.24
N VAL A 56 2.36 3.52 -3.59
CA VAL A 56 2.55 4.97 -3.51
C VAL A 56 4.00 5.37 -3.80
N PRO A 57 4.25 6.57 -4.37
CA PRO A 57 5.59 7.11 -4.45
C PRO A 57 5.99 7.74 -3.11
N SER A 58 7.29 7.78 -2.84
CA SER A 58 7.87 8.57 -1.76
C SER A 58 8.24 9.97 -2.25
N TYR A 59 7.53 10.98 -1.77
CA TYR A 59 7.82 12.39 -2.09
C TYR A 59 8.38 13.10 -0.85
N GLY A 60 9.68 13.41 -0.90
CA GLY A 60 10.38 14.00 0.24
C GLY A 60 10.38 13.10 1.48
N GLY A 61 10.35 11.77 1.29
CA GLY A 61 10.31 10.80 2.37
C GLY A 61 8.94 10.61 3.03
N ARG A 62 7.87 11.04 2.38
CA ARG A 62 6.49 10.99 2.88
C ARG A 62 5.53 10.46 1.80
N VAL A 63 4.39 9.94 2.24
CA VAL A 63 3.27 9.63 1.34
C VAL A 63 2.70 10.95 0.78
N PRO A 64 2.39 11.06 -0.51
CA PRO A 64 1.72 12.26 -1.04
C PRO A 64 0.40 12.53 -0.32
N ALA A 65 0.20 13.77 0.17
CA ALA A 65 -0.97 14.12 0.95
C ALA A 65 -2.32 13.72 0.30
N PRO A 66 -2.53 13.91 -1.04
CA PRO A 66 -3.77 13.45 -1.66
C PRO A 66 -3.96 11.93 -1.62
N ALA A 67 -2.89 11.14 -1.57
CA ALA A 67 -3.00 9.70 -1.40
C ALA A 67 -3.42 9.33 0.02
N VAL A 68 -2.81 9.97 1.04
CA VAL A 68 -3.20 9.80 2.46
C VAL A 68 -4.69 10.13 2.65
N GLU A 69 -5.14 11.30 2.15
CA GLU A 69 -6.53 11.76 2.28
C GLU A 69 -7.54 10.78 1.68
N ARG A 70 -7.20 10.16 0.53
CA ARG A 70 -8.07 9.21 -0.18
C ARG A 70 -8.05 7.82 0.45
N LEU A 71 -6.89 7.34 0.87
CA LEU A 71 -6.77 6.07 1.58
C LEU A 71 -7.49 6.11 2.93
N ALA A 72 -7.42 7.23 3.64
CA ALA A 72 -8.09 7.40 4.93
C ALA A 72 -9.63 7.37 4.84
N GLN A 73 -10.21 7.58 3.67
CA GLN A 73 -11.67 7.49 3.45
C GLN A 73 -12.15 6.05 3.25
N MET A 74 -11.26 5.13 2.88
CA MET A 74 -11.61 3.74 2.59
C MET A 74 -11.93 2.94 3.86
N LYS A 75 -12.63 1.83 3.69
CA LYS A 75 -13.01 0.90 4.77
C LYS A 75 -12.33 -0.44 4.55
N GLY A 76 -11.22 -0.65 5.24
CA GLY A 76 -10.40 -1.86 5.11
C GLY A 76 -11.07 -3.12 5.69
N ASN A 77 -11.86 -2.99 6.79
CA ASN A 77 -12.58 -4.09 7.43
C ASN A 77 -11.75 -5.36 7.71
N GLY A 78 -10.46 -5.18 7.96
CA GLY A 78 -9.53 -6.27 8.20
C GLY A 78 -8.95 -6.93 6.93
N ALA A 79 -9.20 -6.38 5.74
CA ALA A 79 -8.57 -6.84 4.50
C ALA A 79 -7.05 -6.74 4.60
N ALA A 80 -6.35 -7.73 4.03
CA ALA A 80 -4.90 -7.75 4.01
C ALA A 80 -4.35 -6.64 3.10
N ALA A 81 -3.39 -5.86 3.59
CA ALA A 81 -2.70 -4.84 2.80
C ALA A 81 -1.23 -5.18 2.59
N ILE A 82 -0.79 -5.14 1.34
CA ILE A 82 0.61 -5.24 0.92
C ILE A 82 1.04 -3.85 0.45
N LEU A 83 2.06 -3.29 1.10
CA LEU A 83 2.51 -1.94 0.87
C LEU A 83 3.66 -1.92 -0.14
N VAL A 84 3.52 -1.15 -1.21
CA VAL A 84 4.56 -0.96 -2.23
C VAL A 84 4.95 0.51 -2.25
N VAL A 85 6.13 0.81 -1.73
CA VAL A 85 6.69 2.17 -1.72
C VAL A 85 7.69 2.31 -2.85
N VAL A 86 7.45 3.27 -3.74
CA VAL A 86 8.30 3.52 -4.90
C VAL A 86 9.07 4.81 -4.71
N TYR A 87 10.39 4.76 -4.82
CA TYR A 87 11.25 5.90 -4.57
C TYR A 87 12.35 6.05 -5.64
N GLY A 88 12.94 7.24 -5.71
CA GLY A 88 13.91 7.61 -6.75
C GLY A 88 15.37 7.44 -6.29
N ASN A 89 15.75 6.29 -5.77
CA ASN A 89 17.12 5.90 -5.42
C ASN A 89 17.85 6.79 -4.38
N ARG A 90 17.13 7.65 -3.63
CA ARG A 90 17.72 8.35 -2.47
C ARG A 90 17.39 7.62 -1.18
N ASP A 91 16.16 7.72 -0.74
CA ASP A 91 15.60 7.08 0.45
C ASP A 91 14.08 7.22 0.42
N PHE A 92 13.38 6.34 1.11
CA PHE A 92 11.93 6.42 1.31
C PHE A 92 11.57 7.01 2.70
N ASP A 93 12.56 7.26 3.57
CA ASP A 93 12.44 7.86 4.91
C ASP A 93 11.21 7.31 5.68
N ASP A 94 10.21 8.16 5.97
CA ASP A 94 9.04 7.82 6.77
C ASP A 94 7.83 7.31 5.97
N THR A 95 7.97 7.15 4.65
CA THR A 95 6.86 6.79 3.76
C THR A 95 6.17 5.48 4.16
N PHE A 96 6.93 4.47 4.57
CA PHE A 96 6.35 3.20 5.02
C PHE A 96 5.58 3.35 6.33
N ALA A 97 6.15 4.05 7.30
CA ALA A 97 5.51 4.27 8.58
C ALA A 97 4.18 5.01 8.42
N GLU A 98 4.17 6.08 7.62
CA GLU A 98 2.98 6.86 7.34
C GLU A 98 1.92 6.08 6.56
N LEU A 99 2.34 5.30 5.55
CA LEU A 99 1.42 4.46 4.80
C LEU A 99 0.79 3.37 5.67
N GLN A 100 1.61 2.71 6.50
CA GLN A 100 1.14 1.70 7.44
C GLN A 100 0.13 2.27 8.44
N ASP A 101 0.44 3.41 9.05
CA ASP A 101 -0.43 4.04 10.04
C ASP A 101 -1.74 4.51 9.39
N THR A 102 -1.68 5.06 8.16
CA THR A 102 -2.86 5.47 7.40
C THR A 102 -3.78 4.29 7.11
N LEU A 103 -3.22 3.18 6.62
CA LEU A 103 -3.99 1.98 6.28
C LEU A 103 -4.54 1.28 7.54
N ALA A 104 -3.76 1.22 8.60
CA ALA A 104 -4.21 0.66 9.88
C ALA A 104 -5.38 1.47 10.46
N ALA A 105 -5.33 2.80 10.39
CA ALA A 105 -6.43 3.67 10.81
C ALA A 105 -7.68 3.49 9.94
N ALA A 106 -7.53 3.18 8.66
CA ALA A 106 -8.62 2.85 7.74
C ALA A 106 -9.13 1.39 7.88
N GLY A 107 -8.60 0.61 8.84
CA GLY A 107 -9.04 -0.74 9.16
C GLY A 107 -8.43 -1.85 8.31
N PHE A 108 -7.31 -1.61 7.62
CA PHE A 108 -6.57 -2.66 6.91
C PHE A 108 -5.59 -3.39 7.83
N ALA A 109 -5.37 -4.67 7.54
CA ALA A 109 -4.32 -5.48 8.17
C ALA A 109 -3.05 -5.44 7.30
N CYS A 110 -2.07 -4.63 7.68
CA CYS A 110 -0.80 -4.54 6.96
C CYS A 110 0.04 -5.81 7.15
N MET A 111 0.32 -6.55 6.08
CA MET A 111 0.94 -7.88 6.13
C MET A 111 2.37 -7.91 5.58
N ALA A 112 2.68 -7.06 4.61
CA ALA A 112 3.98 -7.02 3.97
C ALA A 112 4.28 -5.63 3.42
N GLY A 113 5.55 -5.32 3.21
CA GLY A 113 5.98 -4.08 2.57
C GLY A 113 7.23 -4.29 1.71
N ILE A 114 7.27 -3.69 0.54
CA ILE A 114 8.42 -3.66 -0.34
C ILE A 114 8.72 -2.23 -0.79
N ALA A 115 10.00 -1.85 -0.70
CA ALA A 115 10.51 -0.63 -1.30
C ALA A 115 11.11 -0.96 -2.68
N ALA A 116 10.67 -0.27 -3.71
CA ALA A 116 11.17 -0.46 -5.06
C ALA A 116 11.71 0.86 -5.62
N ILE A 117 12.85 0.78 -6.31
CA ILE A 117 13.39 1.91 -7.03
C ILE A 117 12.68 2.00 -8.38
N ALA A 118 12.10 3.17 -8.68
CA ALA A 118 11.61 3.45 -10.01
C ALA A 118 12.51 4.48 -10.71
N GLU A 119 12.36 4.56 -12.02
CA GLU A 119 13.00 5.62 -12.82
C GLU A 119 12.68 6.97 -12.18
N HIS A 120 13.72 7.63 -11.67
CA HIS A 120 13.57 8.98 -11.13
C HIS A 120 13.12 9.92 -12.25
N SER A 121 12.07 10.68 -12.05
CA SER A 121 11.48 11.56 -13.06
C SER A 121 12.48 12.56 -13.68
N ILE A 122 13.57 12.85 -12.97
CA ILE A 122 14.65 13.74 -13.41
C ILE A 122 15.84 12.97 -14.01
N MET A 123 16.27 11.85 -13.38
CA MET A 123 17.52 11.16 -13.74
C MET A 123 17.34 9.94 -14.64
N ARG A 124 16.13 9.50 -14.89
CA ARG A 124 15.74 8.41 -15.83
C ARG A 124 16.62 7.14 -15.79
N GLN A 125 17.08 6.77 -14.61
CA GLN A 125 17.84 5.52 -14.42
C GLN A 125 16.93 4.44 -13.83
N PHE A 126 16.77 3.38 -14.58
CA PHE A 126 16.13 2.13 -14.12
C PHE A 126 17.25 1.12 -13.82
N ALA A 127 17.26 0.52 -12.64
CA ALA A 127 18.21 -0.56 -12.36
C ALA A 127 17.69 -1.87 -12.97
N ALA A 128 18.48 -2.50 -13.81
CA ALA A 128 18.20 -3.84 -14.32
C ALA A 128 18.26 -4.82 -13.13
N GLY A 129 17.20 -5.58 -12.91
CA GLY A 129 17.09 -6.57 -11.82
C GLY A 129 15.96 -6.34 -10.84
N ASP A 130 15.43 -5.11 -10.74
CA ASP A 130 14.35 -4.79 -9.80
C ASP A 130 13.03 -5.53 -10.11
N GLU A 131 12.75 -5.81 -11.39
CA GLU A 131 11.56 -6.57 -11.78
C GLU A 131 11.58 -8.01 -11.27
N GLU A 132 12.73 -8.67 -11.33
CA GLU A 132 12.87 -10.05 -10.86
C GLU A 132 12.72 -10.13 -9.35
N GLN A 133 13.30 -9.17 -8.62
CA GLN A 133 13.13 -9.08 -7.17
C GLN A 133 11.67 -8.84 -6.77
N LEU A 134 10.96 -7.97 -7.50
CA LEU A 134 9.54 -7.72 -7.28
C LEU A 134 8.69 -8.98 -7.49
N ARG A 135 8.98 -9.75 -8.55
CA ARG A 135 8.29 -11.02 -8.85
C ARG A 135 8.53 -12.05 -7.75
N ARG A 136 9.78 -12.24 -7.35
CA ARG A 136 10.16 -13.18 -6.27
C ARG A 136 9.47 -12.81 -4.96
N PHE A 137 9.48 -11.53 -4.58
CA PHE A 137 8.83 -11.07 -3.36
C PHE A 137 7.30 -11.26 -3.42
N ALA A 138 6.67 -10.99 -4.57
CA ALA A 138 5.24 -11.22 -4.75
C ALA A 138 4.86 -12.69 -4.54
N GLU A 139 5.69 -13.62 -5.06
CA GLU A 139 5.49 -15.05 -4.86
C GLU A 139 5.68 -15.48 -3.40
N GLU A 140 6.67 -14.94 -2.72
CA GLU A 140 6.92 -15.23 -1.29
C GLU A 140 5.76 -14.75 -0.41
N VAL A 141 5.26 -13.52 -0.65
CA VAL A 141 4.12 -12.98 0.09
C VAL A 141 2.88 -13.81 -0.18
N ARG A 142 2.62 -14.19 -1.44
CA ARG A 142 1.51 -15.05 -1.81
C ARG A 142 1.55 -16.40 -1.08
N LYS A 143 2.71 -17.07 -1.07
CA LYS A 143 2.89 -18.34 -0.36
C LYS A 143 2.63 -18.20 1.13
N LYS A 144 3.13 -17.14 1.76
CA LYS A 144 2.90 -16.88 3.20
C LYS A 144 1.42 -16.67 3.52
N LEU A 145 0.71 -15.89 2.71
CA LEU A 145 -0.72 -15.66 2.91
C LEU A 145 -1.55 -16.94 2.72
N GLN A 146 -1.21 -17.77 1.73
CA GLN A 146 -1.86 -19.06 1.51
C GLN A 146 -1.60 -20.03 2.68
N GLY A 147 -0.37 -20.14 3.16
CA GLY A 147 -0.02 -20.97 4.31
C GLY A 147 -0.71 -20.55 5.60
N GLN A 148 -0.86 -19.24 5.84
CA GLN A 148 -1.61 -18.73 7.00
C GLN A 148 -3.12 -19.05 6.89
N ALA A 149 -3.70 -18.95 5.70
CA ALA A 149 -5.10 -19.29 5.47
C ALA A 149 -5.36 -20.79 5.70
N GLU A 150 -4.47 -21.68 5.22
CA GLU A 150 -4.55 -23.13 5.43
C GLU A 150 -4.38 -23.49 6.91
N GLN A 151 -3.43 -22.86 7.61
CA GLN A 151 -3.18 -23.11 9.03
C GLN A 151 -4.37 -22.66 9.89
N LYS A 152 -4.98 -21.54 9.54
CA LYS A 152 -6.20 -21.05 10.21
C LYS A 152 -7.39 -21.98 9.96
N ALA A 153 -7.62 -22.39 8.71
CA ALA A 153 -8.68 -23.35 8.37
C ALA A 153 -8.52 -24.68 9.12
N ARG A 154 -7.27 -25.15 9.26
CA ARG A 154 -6.96 -26.38 10.00
C ARG A 154 -7.24 -26.24 11.50
N SER A 155 -6.87 -25.11 12.11
CA SER A 155 -7.14 -24.85 13.54
C SER A 155 -8.64 -24.71 13.83
N GLU A 156 -9.41 -24.14 12.91
CA GLU A 156 -10.87 -24.02 13.01
C GLU A 156 -11.57 -25.38 12.87
N MET A 157 -11.01 -26.32 12.10
CA MET A 157 -11.52 -27.70 12.00
C MET A 157 -11.16 -28.56 13.22
N GLU A 158 -10.02 -28.34 13.85
CA GLU A 158 -9.57 -29.07 15.04
C GLU A 158 -10.25 -28.59 16.32
N HIS A 159 -10.76 -27.35 16.35
CA HIS A 159 -11.51 -26.75 17.48
C HIS A 159 -12.78 -26.06 16.98
N PRO A 160 -13.88 -26.79 16.71
CA PRO A 160 -15.15 -26.16 16.39
C PRO A 160 -15.61 -25.34 17.60
N ALA A 161 -15.76 -24.04 17.40
CA ALA A 161 -16.11 -23.08 18.44
C ALA A 161 -17.40 -23.48 19.15
N GLY A 162 -17.24 -24.01 20.36
CA GLY A 162 -18.29 -24.13 21.37
C GLY A 162 -18.51 -22.76 22.03
N ALA A 163 -19.73 -22.29 21.92
CA ALA A 163 -20.41 -21.26 22.68
C ALA A 163 -19.62 -20.34 23.62
N GLY A 164 -19.70 -19.06 23.36
CA GLY A 164 -19.73 -18.02 24.39
C GLY A 164 -18.41 -17.37 24.75
N SER A 165 -17.95 -16.45 23.91
CA SER A 165 -17.20 -15.30 24.42
C SER A 165 -17.49 -14.08 23.53
N GLN A 166 -18.24 -13.13 24.11
CA GLN A 166 -18.42 -11.81 23.50
C GLN A 166 -17.07 -11.09 23.52
N VAL A 167 -16.40 -11.07 22.38
CA VAL A 167 -15.25 -10.20 22.17
C VAL A 167 -15.80 -8.81 21.89
N LYS A 168 -15.63 -7.90 22.85
CA LYS A 168 -15.88 -6.48 22.67
C LYS A 168 -15.05 -5.97 21.49
N ALA A 169 -15.74 -5.35 20.54
CA ALA A 169 -15.16 -4.67 19.41
C ALA A 169 -14.58 -3.30 19.86
N ASP A 170 -13.42 -3.34 20.52
CA ASP A 170 -12.64 -2.14 20.86
C ASP A 170 -11.15 -2.51 20.83
N ASN A 171 -10.59 -2.49 19.64
CA ASN A 171 -9.20 -2.12 19.33
C ASN A 171 -8.87 -2.56 17.89
N PRO A 172 -8.25 -1.72 17.05
CA PRO A 172 -7.73 -2.18 15.77
C PRO A 172 -6.68 -3.27 16.06
N VAL A 173 -6.93 -4.48 15.55
CA VAL A 173 -6.02 -5.61 15.68
C VAL A 173 -4.70 -5.20 14.99
N LYS A 174 -3.71 -4.83 15.78
CA LYS A 174 -2.33 -4.77 15.30
C LYS A 174 -1.91 -6.21 15.03
N PRO A 175 -1.56 -6.58 13.80
CA PRO A 175 -0.92 -7.87 13.58
C PRO A 175 0.36 -7.89 14.40
N ASP A 176 0.55 -8.95 15.17
CA ASP A 176 1.62 -9.11 16.16
C ASP A 176 2.98 -8.71 15.58
N GLY A 177 3.49 -7.53 15.94
CA GLY A 177 4.87 -7.14 15.76
C GLY A 177 5.30 -6.69 14.36
N PHE A 178 4.42 -6.66 13.33
CA PHE A 178 4.81 -6.17 12.01
C PHE A 178 4.88 -4.64 11.99
N VAL A 179 6.10 -4.11 12.07
CA VAL A 179 6.37 -2.68 12.02
C VAL A 179 7.29 -2.39 10.84
N LEU A 180 6.84 -1.53 9.94
CA LEU A 180 7.63 -1.05 8.82
C LEU A 180 8.55 0.11 9.23
N PRO A 181 9.70 0.29 8.55
CA PRO A 181 10.67 1.32 8.86
C PRO A 181 10.10 2.73 8.70
N GLY A 182 10.61 3.66 9.49
CA GLY A 182 10.25 5.07 9.51
C GLY A 182 10.14 5.61 10.93
N ASN A 183 10.24 6.93 11.09
CA ASN A 183 10.15 7.60 12.38
C ASN A 183 8.69 7.86 12.76
N ARG A 184 8.41 7.81 14.05
CA ARG A 184 7.17 8.27 14.67
C ARG A 184 7.49 9.16 15.87
N PRO A 185 7.24 10.47 15.81
CA PRO A 185 6.50 11.20 14.76
C PRO A 185 7.32 11.33 13.46
N TYR A 186 6.62 11.47 12.35
CA TYR A 186 7.23 11.60 11.03
C TYR A 186 8.05 12.87 10.92
N ARG A 187 9.11 12.83 10.11
CA ARG A 187 9.88 14.02 9.78
C ARG A 187 8.97 15.09 9.16
N LYS A 188 9.10 16.32 9.65
CA LYS A 188 8.38 17.43 9.03
C LYS A 188 8.87 17.64 7.61
N TYR A 189 7.95 17.58 6.65
CA TYR A 189 8.28 17.91 5.27
C TYR A 189 8.59 19.42 5.20
N GLY A 190 9.85 19.75 4.91
CA GLY A 190 10.32 21.14 4.84
C GLY A 190 9.77 21.92 3.64
N GLY A 191 9.06 21.24 2.74
CA GLY A 191 8.58 21.84 1.50
C GLY A 191 9.71 22.18 0.53
N VAL A 192 9.36 22.71 -0.64
CA VAL A 192 10.28 23.36 -1.56
C VAL A 192 10.19 24.86 -1.26
N PRO A 193 11.31 25.54 -0.95
CA PRO A 193 11.28 26.97 -0.59
C PRO A 193 10.77 27.88 -1.73
N MET A 194 10.75 27.37 -2.96
CA MET A 194 10.22 28.07 -4.11
C MET A 194 8.93 27.40 -4.59
N LYS A 195 7.83 28.13 -4.60
CA LYS A 195 6.60 27.70 -5.27
C LYS A 195 6.75 27.98 -6.77
N PRO A 196 6.62 26.96 -7.64
CA PRO A 196 6.63 27.19 -9.07
C PRO A 196 5.48 28.12 -9.44
N GLN A 197 5.77 29.19 -10.17
CA GLN A 197 4.74 30.06 -10.74
C GLN A 197 4.38 29.54 -12.12
N ALA A 198 3.10 29.29 -12.34
CA ALA A 198 2.62 28.88 -13.65
C ALA A 198 2.76 30.05 -14.64
N GLY A 199 3.57 29.86 -15.67
CA GLY A 199 3.65 30.81 -16.79
C GLY A 199 2.39 30.76 -17.66
N LYS A 200 2.27 31.72 -18.60
CA LYS A 200 1.11 31.84 -19.51
C LYS A 200 0.88 30.60 -20.38
N ALA A 201 1.91 29.77 -20.58
CA ALA A 201 1.83 28.49 -21.34
C ALA A 201 1.49 27.28 -20.48
N CYS A 202 1.21 27.43 -19.18
CA CYS A 202 0.86 26.31 -18.31
C CYS A 202 -0.56 25.81 -18.64
N ILE A 203 -0.65 24.54 -19.09
CA ILE A 203 -1.92 23.89 -19.47
C ILE A 203 -2.64 23.23 -18.29
N ARG A 204 -2.20 23.47 -17.03
CA ARG A 204 -2.77 22.85 -15.82
C ARG A 204 -2.91 21.32 -15.97
N CYS A 205 -1.81 20.60 -15.88
CA CYS A 205 -1.84 19.15 -15.75
C CYS A 205 -2.28 18.69 -14.34
#